data_1b4ffc23e0cb7f3b7dbbf034f02dea66
#
_entry.id   1b4ffc23e0cb7f3b7dbbf034f02dea66
#
_cell.length_a   1.000
_cell.length_b   1.000
_cell.length_c   1.000
_cell.angle_alpha   90.00
_cell.angle_beta   90.00
_cell.angle_gamma   90.00
#
_symmetry.space_group_name_H-M   'P 1'
#
loop_
_entity.id
_entity.type
_entity.pdbx_description
1 polymer ?
#
loop_
_entity_poly.entity_id
_entity_poly.type
_entity_poly.pdbx_seq_one_letter_code
_entity_poly.pdbx_strand_id
1 'polypeptide(L)' 'SSRYYINDYGRYALYEPPHWGRWVRVGNDALLIDRDNGEILDVVYDLYW' A
#
# COMPACT_ATOMS: atom_id res chain seq x y z
N SER A 1 -11.80 5.95 -10.18
CA SER A 1 -11.36 4.74 -9.55
C SER A 1 -11.01 5.01 -8.09
N SER A 2 -11.43 4.14 -7.25
CA SER A 2 -11.31 4.33 -5.82
C SER A 2 -10.14 3.49 -5.32
N ARG A 3 -9.00 4.13 -5.17
CA ARG A 3 -7.91 3.52 -4.43
C ARG A 3 -7.96 4.02 -3.02
N TYR A 4 -7.90 3.12 -2.07
CA TYR A 4 -7.77 3.49 -0.68
C TYR A 4 -6.30 3.64 -0.35
N TYR A 5 -5.93 4.83 0.10
CA TYR A 5 -4.61 5.06 0.62
C TYR A 5 -4.56 4.58 2.07
N ILE A 6 -3.58 3.76 2.38
CA ILE A 6 -3.40 3.23 3.72
C ILE A 6 -2.47 4.17 4.47
N ASN A 7 -3.02 4.97 5.38
CA ASN A 7 -2.22 5.89 6.18
C ASN A 7 -1.85 5.30 7.53
N ASP A 8 -2.63 4.33 7.99
CA ASP A 8 -2.44 3.67 9.29
C ASP A 8 -1.70 2.35 9.13
N TYR A 9 -0.67 2.35 8.30
CA TYR A 9 0.07 1.15 7.94
C TYR A 9 0.65 0.43 9.15
N GLY A 10 1.01 1.16 10.20
CA GLY A 10 1.53 0.54 11.41
C GLY A 10 0.54 -0.39 12.10
N ARG A 11 -0.77 -0.14 11.95
CA ARG A 11 -1.81 -1.02 12.51
C ARG A 11 -1.79 -2.41 11.88
N TYR A 12 -1.32 -2.50 10.65
CA TYR A 12 -1.34 -3.73 9.88
C TYR A 12 0.04 -4.35 9.77
N ALA A 13 0.97 -3.90 10.61
CA ALA A 13 2.35 -4.38 10.60
C ALA A 13 3.05 -4.14 9.25
N LEU A 14 2.60 -3.15 8.50
CA LEU A 14 3.29 -2.70 7.31
C LEU A 14 4.40 -1.73 7.72
N TYR A 15 5.53 -1.80 7.01
CA TYR A 15 6.61 -0.86 7.30
C TYR A 15 6.26 0.52 6.78
N GLU A 16 6.90 1.54 7.36
CA GLU A 16 6.72 2.90 6.89
C GLU A 16 7.26 3.01 5.45
N PRO A 17 6.45 3.49 4.51
CA PRO A 17 6.92 3.59 3.13
C PRO A 17 7.95 4.71 3.00
N PRO A 18 8.89 4.59 2.04
CA PRO A 18 9.74 5.73 1.72
C PRO A 18 8.88 6.89 1.23
N HIS A 19 9.39 8.13 1.31
CA HIS A 19 8.57 9.28 0.95
C HIS A 19 8.15 9.30 -0.53
N TRP A 20 8.82 8.54 -1.37
CA TRP A 20 8.45 8.38 -2.79
C TRP A 20 7.51 7.19 -3.02
N GLY A 21 7.16 6.47 -1.97
CA GLY A 21 6.27 5.32 -2.03
C GLY A 21 4.99 5.55 -1.24
N ARG A 22 4.00 4.70 -1.50
CA ARG A 22 2.72 4.82 -0.82
C ARG A 22 2.02 3.48 -0.76
N TRP A 23 1.46 3.15 0.41
CA TRP A 23 0.64 1.95 0.55
C TRP A 23 -0.77 2.25 0.05
N VAL A 24 -1.30 1.36 -0.78
CA VAL A 24 -2.68 1.43 -1.26
C VAL A 24 -3.35 0.08 -1.05
N ARG A 25 -4.65 0.11 -0.79
CA ARG A 25 -5.44 -1.10 -0.68
C ARG A 25 -6.10 -1.37 -2.03
N VAL A 26 -5.94 -2.60 -2.52
CA VAL A 26 -6.63 -3.08 -3.71
C VAL A 26 -7.26 -4.42 -3.36
N GLY A 27 -8.59 -4.46 -3.27
CA GLY A 27 -9.27 -5.65 -2.77
C GLY A 27 -8.89 -5.94 -1.34
N ASN A 28 -8.34 -7.12 -1.08
CA ASN A 28 -7.87 -7.53 0.24
C ASN A 28 -6.36 -7.37 0.41
N ASP A 29 -5.69 -6.78 -0.56
CA ASP A 29 -4.24 -6.71 -0.60
C ASP A 29 -3.75 -5.30 -0.32
N ALA A 30 -2.54 -5.19 0.19
CA ALA A 30 -1.84 -3.91 0.31
C ALA A 30 -0.70 -3.88 -0.70
N LEU A 31 -0.64 -2.83 -1.48
CA LEU A 31 0.39 -2.63 -2.48
C LEU A 31 1.18 -1.38 -2.15
N LEU A 32 2.51 -1.51 -2.20
CA LEU A 32 3.36 -0.33 -2.14
C LEU A 32 3.63 0.12 -3.56
N ILE A 33 3.24 1.33 -3.87
CA ILE A 33 3.41 1.87 -5.22
C ILE A 33 4.33 3.08 -5.21
N ASP A 34 5.00 3.29 -6.33
CA ASP A 34 5.75 4.50 -6.59
C ASP A 34 4.75 5.65 -6.81
N ARG A 35 4.93 6.76 -6.08
CA ARG A 35 4.00 7.88 -6.13
C ARG A 35 4.03 8.62 -7.46
N ASP A 36 5.13 8.53 -8.19
CA ASP A 36 5.31 9.26 -9.44
C ASP A 36 4.75 8.50 -10.63
N ASN A 37 5.03 7.20 -10.72
CA ASN A 37 4.67 6.43 -11.91
C ASN A 37 3.69 5.29 -11.65
N GLY A 38 3.33 5.03 -10.37
CA GLY A 38 2.39 3.98 -10.01
C GLY A 38 2.96 2.57 -10.08
N GLU A 39 4.25 2.43 -10.22
CA GLU A 39 4.87 1.12 -10.27
C GLU A 39 4.68 0.38 -8.96
N ILE A 40 4.35 -0.90 -9.03
CA ILE A 40 4.19 -1.73 -7.82
C ILE A 40 5.57 -2.15 -7.34
N LEU A 41 5.88 -1.76 -6.11
CA LEU A 41 7.19 -2.00 -5.51
C LEU A 41 7.16 -3.17 -4.53
N ASP A 42 6.00 -3.42 -3.91
CA ASP A 42 5.84 -4.50 -2.95
C ASP A 42 4.38 -4.86 -2.84
N VAL A 43 4.09 -6.06 -2.38
CA VAL A 43 2.71 -6.54 -2.21
C VAL A 43 2.61 -7.35 -0.92
N VAL A 44 1.57 -7.08 -0.14
CA VAL A 44 1.20 -7.91 1.00
C VAL A 44 -0.19 -8.45 0.71
N TYR A 45 -0.29 -9.75 0.45
CA TYR A 45 -1.53 -10.39 0.05
C TYR A 45 -2.42 -10.66 1.27
N ASP A 46 -3.71 -10.55 1.05
CA ASP A 46 -4.76 -10.92 2.02
C ASP A 46 -4.65 -10.20 3.36
N LEU A 47 -4.16 -8.97 3.35
CA LEU A 47 -4.00 -8.21 4.58
C LEU A 47 -5.36 -7.92 5.23
N TYR A 48 -6.38 -7.72 4.43
CA TYR A 48 -7.72 -7.34 4.89
C TYR A 48 -8.71 -8.51 4.85
N TRP A 49 -8.19 -9.67 4.77
CA TRP A 49 -9.00 -10.88 4.75
C TRP A 49 -9.71 -11.16 6.07
#